data_45d8ceff91c23e0e08cfab4b0464eb64
#
_entry.id   45d8ceff91c23e0e08cfab4b0464eb64
#
_cell.length_a   1.000
_cell.length_b   1.000
_cell.length_c   1.000
_cell.angle_alpha   90.00
_cell.angle_beta   90.00
_cell.angle_gamma   90.00
#
_symmetry.space_group_name_H-M   'P 1'
#
loop_
_entity.id
_entity.type
_entity.pdbx_description
1 polymer ?
#
loop_
_entity_poly.entity_id
_entity_poly.type
_entity_poly.pdbx_seq_one_letter_code
_entity_poly.pdbx_strand_id
1 'polypeptide(L)'
;MALTSTVYNLDVSLADADRGVYDELALRVALHPSESLEFMLARVLAYCLEYEEGITFSRGGVSDPDEPPVRVVDPTGRVKTWIEIGTPDADRLNKAAKAAERVAVYTHKNPATLLRQLSGRRIHRAAEIPIYALDRALIDGAVPLLDRRTSLSVSVSGGELYLSIGDRSLSGPVTEHRIEIT
;
A
#
# COMPACT_ATOMS: atom_id res chain seq x y z
N MET A 1 8.41 -27.34 -10.52
CA MET A 1 8.07 -27.07 -9.10
C MET A 1 7.35 -25.75 -9.00
N ALA A 2 6.23 -25.74 -8.33
CA ALA A 2 5.55 -24.49 -8.03
C ALA A 2 6.41 -23.66 -7.07
N LEU A 3 6.63 -22.40 -7.39
CA LEU A 3 7.34 -21.47 -6.52
C LEU A 3 6.40 -21.12 -5.35
N THR A 4 6.87 -21.32 -4.14
CA THR A 4 6.11 -21.03 -2.93
C THR A 4 6.40 -19.62 -2.43
N SER A 5 5.36 -18.96 -1.92
CA SER A 5 5.52 -17.67 -1.26
C SER A 5 6.31 -17.78 0.03
N THR A 6 7.10 -16.77 0.33
CA THR A 6 7.80 -16.63 1.60
C THR A 6 6.95 -15.84 2.57
N VAL A 7 6.70 -16.37 3.76
CA VAL A 7 5.87 -15.71 4.76
C VAL A 7 6.72 -14.83 5.68
N TYR A 8 6.31 -13.57 5.82
CA TYR A 8 6.86 -12.60 6.76
C TYR A 8 5.85 -12.37 7.87
N ASN A 9 6.32 -12.42 9.12
CA ASN A 9 5.51 -12.10 10.29
C ASN A 9 6.02 -10.79 10.87
N LEU A 10 5.16 -9.77 10.85
CA LEU A 10 5.50 -8.41 11.24
C LEU A 10 4.62 -7.98 12.41
N ASP A 11 5.25 -7.66 13.53
CA ASP A 11 4.57 -7.07 14.68
C ASP A 11 4.72 -5.56 14.59
N VAL A 12 3.62 -4.87 14.31
CA VAL A 12 3.61 -3.44 14.04
C VAL A 12 2.93 -2.69 15.17
N SER A 13 3.65 -1.73 15.77
CA SER A 13 3.05 -0.73 16.64
C SER A 13 2.67 0.47 15.78
N LEU A 14 1.37 0.69 15.58
CA LEU A 14 0.84 1.74 14.72
C LEU A 14 0.38 2.94 15.55
N ALA A 15 0.87 4.13 15.19
CA ALA A 15 0.46 5.40 15.78
C ALA A 15 0.24 6.43 14.67
N ASP A 16 -0.98 6.52 14.16
CA ASP A 16 -1.36 7.49 13.13
C ASP A 16 -2.06 8.68 13.82
N ALA A 17 -1.28 9.71 14.12
CA ALA A 17 -1.79 10.90 14.79
C ALA A 17 -2.70 11.74 13.87
N ASP A 18 -2.49 11.68 12.55
CA ASP A 18 -3.31 12.43 11.58
C ASP A 18 -4.74 11.91 11.53
N ARG A 19 -4.94 10.60 11.72
CA ARG A 19 -6.28 9.97 11.75
C ARG A 19 -6.75 9.60 13.15
N GLY A 20 -5.88 9.71 14.17
CA GLY A 20 -6.21 9.27 15.53
C GLY A 20 -6.34 7.76 15.67
N VAL A 21 -5.56 7.00 14.89
CA VAL A 21 -5.57 5.53 14.90
C VAL A 21 -4.32 4.99 15.60
N TYR A 22 -4.53 4.23 16.66
CA TYR A 22 -3.46 3.64 17.47
C TYR A 22 -3.79 2.17 17.71
N ASP A 23 -2.91 1.26 17.29
CA ASP A 23 -3.15 -0.17 17.46
C ASP A 23 -1.84 -0.97 17.42
N GLU A 24 -1.90 -2.19 17.93
CA GLU A 24 -0.83 -3.17 17.82
C GLU A 24 -1.28 -4.25 16.83
N LEU A 25 -0.52 -4.42 15.76
CA LEU A 25 -0.90 -5.29 14.65
C LEU A 25 0.06 -6.48 14.55
N ALA A 26 -0.48 -7.69 14.45
CA ALA A 26 0.30 -8.88 14.10
C ALA A 26 -0.02 -9.24 12.66
N LEU A 27 0.86 -8.85 11.73
CA LEU A 27 0.66 -9.05 10.30
C LEU A 27 1.38 -10.28 9.80
N ARG A 28 0.68 -11.06 9.01
CA ARG A 28 1.25 -12.18 8.26
C ARG A 28 1.14 -11.87 6.78
N VAL A 29 2.28 -11.67 6.13
CA VAL A 29 2.36 -11.22 4.75
C VAL A 29 3.10 -12.24 3.91
N ALA A 30 2.49 -12.68 2.82
CA ALA A 30 3.14 -13.58 1.88
C ALA A 30 3.86 -12.76 0.80
N LEU A 31 5.18 -12.94 0.70
CA LEU A 31 5.96 -12.41 -0.40
C LEU A 31 5.90 -13.42 -1.54
N HIS A 32 5.18 -13.08 -2.62
CA HIS A 32 5.12 -13.90 -3.80
C HIS A 32 6.49 -13.92 -4.52
N PRO A 33 6.90 -15.03 -5.17
CA PRO A 33 8.19 -15.10 -5.86
C PRO A 33 8.41 -14.01 -6.92
N SER A 34 7.33 -13.46 -7.49
CA SER A 34 7.41 -12.35 -8.46
C SER A 34 7.43 -10.97 -7.82
N GLU A 35 7.24 -10.87 -6.50
CA GLU A 35 7.27 -9.59 -5.78
C GLU A 35 8.68 -9.20 -5.36
N SER A 36 8.97 -7.89 -5.38
CA SER A 36 10.14 -7.34 -4.69
C SER A 36 9.82 -7.09 -3.22
N LEU A 37 10.85 -7.02 -2.39
CA LEU A 37 10.68 -6.62 -0.98
C LEU A 37 10.17 -5.19 -0.87
N GLU A 38 10.57 -4.31 -1.79
CA GLU A 38 10.07 -2.92 -1.86
C GLU A 38 8.57 -2.89 -2.07
N PHE A 39 8.06 -3.72 -2.98
CA PHE A 39 6.61 -3.84 -3.23
C PHE A 39 5.89 -4.35 -1.98
N MET A 40 6.41 -5.39 -1.35
CA MET A 40 5.83 -5.94 -0.11
C MET A 40 5.80 -4.90 1.01
N LEU A 41 6.90 -4.16 1.20
CA LEU A 41 6.95 -3.11 2.22
C LEU A 41 5.93 -1.98 1.91
N ALA A 42 5.83 -1.56 0.65
CA ALA A 42 4.82 -0.57 0.24
C ALA A 42 3.41 -1.06 0.54
N ARG A 43 3.14 -2.34 0.31
CA ARG A 43 1.86 -2.97 0.65
C ARG A 43 1.58 -2.96 2.15
N VAL A 44 2.58 -3.27 2.97
CA VAL A 44 2.47 -3.23 4.44
C VAL A 44 2.21 -1.81 4.93
N LEU A 45 2.95 -0.83 4.40
CA LEU A 45 2.78 0.58 4.78
C LEU A 45 1.40 1.12 4.36
N ALA A 46 0.93 0.74 3.17
CA ALA A 46 -0.42 1.10 2.72
C ALA A 46 -1.49 0.51 3.66
N TYR A 47 -1.32 -0.73 4.07
CA TYR A 47 -2.19 -1.37 5.06
C TYR A 47 -2.25 -0.56 6.36
N CYS A 48 -1.09 -0.13 6.87
CA CYS A 48 -1.02 0.68 8.08
C CYS A 48 -1.66 2.06 7.91
N LEU A 49 -1.39 2.73 6.78
CA LEU A 49 -1.91 4.07 6.49
C LEU A 49 -3.43 4.09 6.23
N GLU A 50 -3.99 2.97 5.81
CA GLU A 50 -5.42 2.80 5.55
C GLU A 50 -6.11 1.96 6.63
N TYR A 51 -5.41 1.64 7.72
CA TYR A 51 -5.89 0.70 8.74
C TYR A 51 -7.26 1.10 9.28
N GLU A 52 -8.21 0.18 9.14
CA GLU A 52 -9.55 0.23 9.70
C GLU A 52 -10.12 -1.19 9.78
N GLU A 53 -11.26 -1.34 10.45
CA GLU A 53 -11.94 -2.63 10.51
C GLU A 53 -12.30 -3.13 9.11
N GLY A 54 -12.02 -4.39 8.84
CA GLY A 54 -12.28 -5.02 7.55
C GLY A 54 -11.12 -4.98 6.58
N ILE A 55 -9.99 -4.38 6.95
CA ILE A 55 -8.81 -4.36 6.07
C ILE A 55 -8.10 -5.71 6.05
N THR A 56 -7.72 -6.17 4.84
CA THR A 56 -7.01 -7.44 4.64
C THR A 56 -6.06 -7.34 3.45
N PHE A 57 -5.01 -8.17 3.47
CA PHE A 57 -4.19 -8.44 2.29
C PHE A 57 -4.89 -9.41 1.35
N SER A 58 -4.59 -9.35 0.05
CA SER A 58 -5.08 -10.35 -0.90
C SER A 58 -4.49 -11.72 -0.59
N ARG A 59 -5.24 -12.76 -0.90
CA ARG A 59 -4.79 -14.15 -0.75
C ARG A 59 -3.97 -14.62 -1.95
N GLY A 60 -4.23 -14.05 -3.13
CA GLY A 60 -3.48 -14.33 -4.35
C GLY A 60 -2.21 -13.52 -4.45
N GLY A 61 -1.37 -13.86 -5.42
CA GLY A 61 -0.18 -13.05 -5.72
C GLY A 61 -0.56 -11.71 -6.33
N VAL A 62 0.40 -10.81 -6.39
CA VAL A 62 0.26 -9.46 -6.93
C VAL A 62 -0.20 -9.41 -8.39
N SER A 63 -0.12 -10.52 -9.09
CA SER A 63 -0.50 -10.62 -10.49
C SER A 63 -1.98 -10.93 -10.70
N ASP A 64 -2.77 -11.15 -9.63
CA ASP A 64 -4.19 -11.41 -9.79
C ASP A 64 -4.91 -10.12 -10.22
N PRO A 65 -5.47 -10.07 -11.45
CA PRO A 65 -6.13 -8.86 -11.94
C PRO A 65 -7.46 -8.57 -11.24
N ASP A 66 -8.01 -9.55 -10.54
CA ASP A 66 -9.32 -9.47 -9.92
C ASP A 66 -9.27 -9.16 -8.42
N GLU A 67 -8.08 -9.17 -7.83
CA GLU A 67 -7.90 -8.88 -6.41
C GLU A 67 -7.00 -7.67 -6.17
N PRO A 68 -7.41 -6.73 -5.30
CA PRO A 68 -6.52 -5.68 -4.85
C PRO A 68 -5.43 -6.23 -3.93
N PRO A 69 -4.22 -5.66 -3.95
CA PRO A 69 -3.16 -6.06 -3.00
C PRO A 69 -3.57 -5.87 -1.54
N VAL A 70 -4.34 -4.83 -1.27
CA VAL A 70 -4.95 -4.55 0.04
C VAL A 70 -6.39 -4.08 -0.20
N ARG A 71 -7.29 -4.54 0.64
CA ARG A 71 -8.70 -4.13 0.53
C ARG A 71 -9.33 -3.92 1.90
N VAL A 72 -10.36 -3.08 1.91
CA VAL A 72 -11.26 -2.95 3.05
C VAL A 72 -12.61 -3.48 2.60
N VAL A 73 -13.15 -4.45 3.35
CA VAL A 73 -14.49 -4.99 3.09
C VAL A 73 -15.45 -4.51 4.16
N ASP A 74 -16.69 -4.26 3.75
CA ASP A 74 -17.77 -3.94 4.70
C ASP A 74 -18.30 -5.22 5.38
N PRO A 75 -19.21 -5.09 6.39
CA PRO A 75 -19.77 -6.28 7.05
C PRO A 75 -20.53 -7.23 6.12
N THR A 76 -20.95 -6.79 4.94
CA THR A 76 -21.63 -7.63 3.93
C THR A 76 -20.64 -8.36 3.02
N GLY A 77 -19.35 -8.09 3.15
CA GLY A 77 -18.30 -8.68 2.31
C GLY A 77 -18.03 -7.92 1.01
N ARG A 78 -18.66 -6.76 0.80
CA ARG A 78 -18.38 -5.93 -0.38
C ARG A 78 -17.09 -5.18 -0.20
N VAL A 79 -16.32 -5.00 -1.29
CA VAL A 79 -15.12 -4.19 -1.29
C VAL A 79 -15.50 -2.71 -1.19
N LYS A 80 -15.24 -2.14 -0.03
CA LYS A 80 -15.42 -0.71 0.24
C LYS A 80 -14.29 0.11 -0.33
N THR A 81 -13.04 -0.31 -0.06
CA THR A 81 -11.83 0.36 -0.55
C THR A 81 -10.93 -0.65 -1.25
N TRP A 82 -10.51 -0.29 -2.44
CA TRP A 82 -9.53 -1.02 -3.25
C TRP A 82 -8.21 -0.25 -3.21
N ILE A 83 -7.18 -0.85 -2.65
CA ILE A 83 -5.87 -0.21 -2.48
C ILE A 83 -4.87 -0.87 -3.41
N GLU A 84 -4.42 -0.11 -4.41
CA GLU A 84 -3.41 -0.53 -5.37
C GLU A 84 -2.01 -0.15 -4.89
N ILE A 85 -1.04 -0.96 -5.27
CA ILE A 85 0.37 -0.75 -4.90
C ILE A 85 1.21 -0.68 -6.18
N GLY A 86 2.18 0.21 -6.20
CA GLY A 86 3.15 0.31 -7.28
C GLY A 86 2.68 1.16 -8.44
N THR A 87 2.68 0.58 -9.64
CA THR A 87 2.37 1.31 -10.88
C THR A 87 1.23 0.64 -11.66
N PRO A 88 -0.01 0.68 -11.14
CA PRO A 88 -1.15 0.11 -11.86
C PRO A 88 -1.39 0.86 -13.17
N ASP A 89 -1.83 0.13 -14.19
CA ASP A 89 -2.22 0.74 -15.45
C ASP A 89 -3.65 1.31 -15.39
N ALA A 90 -4.03 2.05 -16.43
CA ALA A 90 -5.33 2.70 -16.50
C ALA A 90 -6.48 1.70 -16.51
N ASP A 91 -6.33 0.56 -17.19
CA ASP A 91 -7.39 -0.46 -17.28
C ASP A 91 -7.65 -1.09 -15.92
N ARG A 92 -6.59 -1.37 -15.16
CA ARG A 92 -6.71 -1.89 -13.80
C ARG A 92 -7.40 -0.89 -12.87
N LEU A 93 -7.02 0.39 -12.92
CA LEU A 93 -7.65 1.44 -12.12
C LEU A 93 -9.12 1.67 -12.52
N ASN A 94 -9.44 1.59 -13.81
CA ASN A 94 -10.80 1.70 -14.29
C ASN A 94 -11.67 0.55 -13.73
N LYS A 95 -11.14 -0.66 -13.75
CA LYS A 95 -11.82 -1.83 -13.18
C LYS A 95 -12.02 -1.68 -11.67
N ALA A 96 -10.97 -1.29 -10.95
CA ALA A 96 -11.04 -1.07 -9.51
C ALA A 96 -12.10 -0.01 -9.14
N ALA A 97 -12.12 1.11 -9.86
CA ALA A 97 -13.06 2.20 -9.61
C ALA A 97 -14.52 1.81 -9.86
N LYS A 98 -14.77 0.83 -10.74
CA LYS A 98 -16.11 0.29 -10.95
C LYS A 98 -16.51 -0.75 -9.91
N ALA A 99 -15.53 -1.40 -9.28
CA ALA A 99 -15.76 -2.50 -8.34
C ALA A 99 -15.86 -2.04 -6.89
N ALA A 100 -15.28 -0.90 -6.52
CA ALA A 100 -15.22 -0.42 -5.14
C ALA A 100 -15.75 1.01 -5.01
N GLU A 101 -16.18 1.36 -3.81
CA GLU A 101 -16.65 2.73 -3.52
C GLU A 101 -15.49 3.74 -3.56
N ARG A 102 -14.32 3.33 -3.11
CA ARG A 102 -13.09 4.16 -3.09
C ARG A 102 -11.92 3.36 -3.62
N VAL A 103 -11.06 4.02 -4.38
CA VAL A 103 -9.77 3.48 -4.84
C VAL A 103 -8.67 4.41 -4.38
N ALA A 104 -7.58 3.86 -3.86
CA ALA A 104 -6.36 4.58 -3.53
C ALA A 104 -5.16 3.83 -4.11
N VAL A 105 -4.12 4.56 -4.48
CA VAL A 105 -2.86 4.00 -4.98
C VAL A 105 -1.73 4.43 -4.06
N TYR A 106 -0.89 3.48 -3.66
CA TYR A 106 0.35 3.74 -2.92
C TYR A 106 1.52 3.30 -3.79
N THR A 107 2.34 4.25 -4.21
CA THR A 107 3.50 3.95 -5.05
C THR A 107 4.81 4.24 -4.32
N HIS A 108 5.76 3.33 -4.49
CA HIS A 108 7.15 3.49 -4.06
C HIS A 108 8.05 3.84 -5.26
N LYS A 109 7.45 4.00 -6.43
CA LYS A 109 8.11 4.40 -7.68
C LYS A 109 7.95 5.91 -7.88
N ASN A 110 8.51 6.42 -8.98
CA ASN A 110 8.41 7.83 -9.30
C ASN A 110 6.95 8.21 -9.63
N PRO A 111 6.30 9.06 -8.83
CA PRO A 111 4.91 9.42 -9.05
C PRO A 111 4.69 10.19 -10.35
N ALA A 112 5.65 11.00 -10.78
CA ALA A 112 5.53 11.76 -12.02
C ALA A 112 5.43 10.84 -13.25
N THR A 113 6.17 9.74 -13.26
CA THR A 113 6.10 8.75 -14.33
C THR A 113 4.73 8.07 -14.35
N LEU A 114 4.23 7.66 -13.19
CA LEU A 114 2.91 7.05 -13.07
C LEU A 114 1.81 8.01 -13.54
N LEU A 115 1.85 9.26 -13.09
CA LEU A 115 0.86 10.27 -13.48
C LEU A 115 0.85 10.53 -15.00
N ARG A 116 2.02 10.57 -15.64
CA ARG A 116 2.10 10.70 -17.11
C ARG A 116 1.47 9.51 -17.82
N GLN A 117 1.68 8.29 -17.30
CA GLN A 117 1.09 7.09 -17.89
C GLN A 117 -0.43 7.06 -17.77
N LEU A 118 -0.98 7.66 -16.71
CA LEU A 118 -2.41 7.68 -16.44
C LEU A 118 -3.11 8.90 -17.03
N SER A 119 -2.38 9.98 -17.32
CA SER A 119 -2.93 11.23 -17.86
C SER A 119 -3.62 10.99 -19.19
N GLY A 120 -4.83 11.54 -19.35
CA GLY A 120 -5.62 11.41 -20.58
C GLY A 120 -6.20 10.03 -20.83
N ARG A 121 -5.99 9.08 -19.92
CA ARG A 121 -6.57 7.73 -20.05
C ARG A 121 -7.98 7.70 -19.47
N ARG A 122 -8.78 6.80 -20.00
CA ARG A 122 -10.18 6.65 -19.57
C ARG A 122 -10.27 5.83 -18.30
N ILE A 123 -10.44 6.50 -17.18
CA ILE A 123 -10.55 5.89 -15.86
C ILE A 123 -11.81 6.42 -15.17
N HIS A 124 -12.67 5.52 -14.75
CA HIS A 124 -13.89 5.86 -14.02
C HIS A 124 -13.56 6.62 -12.73
N ARG A 125 -14.15 7.79 -12.53
CA ARG A 125 -13.91 8.66 -11.36
C ARG A 125 -12.42 8.96 -11.11
N ALA A 126 -11.65 9.16 -12.17
CA ALA A 126 -10.20 9.35 -12.09
C ALA A 126 -9.80 10.47 -11.10
N ALA A 127 -10.56 11.57 -11.05
CA ALA A 127 -10.28 12.70 -10.15
C ALA A 127 -10.41 12.32 -8.65
N GLU A 128 -11.15 11.27 -8.35
CA GLU A 128 -11.39 10.82 -6.98
C GLU A 128 -10.34 9.81 -6.49
N ILE A 129 -9.41 9.40 -7.35
CA ILE A 129 -8.39 8.41 -7.00
C ILE A 129 -7.13 9.13 -6.52
N PRO A 130 -6.84 9.14 -5.21
CA PRO A 130 -5.58 9.69 -4.72
C PRO A 130 -4.43 8.74 -5.05
N ILE A 131 -3.30 9.33 -5.44
CA ILE A 131 -2.05 8.61 -5.61
C ILE A 131 -1.09 9.11 -4.54
N TYR A 132 -0.81 8.25 -3.57
CA TYR A 132 0.11 8.53 -2.49
C TYR A 132 1.50 8.01 -2.85
N ALA A 133 2.48 8.89 -2.84
CA ALA A 133 3.87 8.52 -3.05
C ALA A 133 4.55 8.32 -1.70
N LEU A 134 5.08 7.12 -1.49
CA LEU A 134 5.93 6.79 -0.37
C LEU A 134 7.35 7.25 -0.68
N ASP A 135 8.05 7.73 0.33
CA ASP A 135 9.41 8.21 0.16
C ASP A 135 10.36 7.08 -0.25
N ARG A 136 11.06 7.26 -1.37
CA ARG A 136 11.95 6.23 -1.92
C ARG A 136 13.10 5.88 -1.00
N ALA A 137 13.71 6.90 -0.38
CA ALA A 137 14.84 6.69 0.54
C ALA A 137 14.41 5.91 1.78
N LEU A 138 13.18 6.15 2.28
CA LEU A 138 12.62 5.38 3.40
C LEU A 138 12.46 3.91 3.01
N ILE A 139 11.87 3.64 1.86
CA ILE A 139 11.68 2.26 1.37
C ILE A 139 13.03 1.56 1.19
N ASP A 140 13.96 2.19 0.50
CA ASP A 140 15.28 1.61 0.22
C ASP A 140 16.10 1.39 1.50
N GLY A 141 15.96 2.26 2.49
CA GLY A 141 16.62 2.14 3.78
C GLY A 141 16.01 1.09 4.69
N ALA A 142 14.71 0.84 4.58
CA ALA A 142 13.99 -0.10 5.43
C ALA A 142 14.10 -1.55 4.96
N VAL A 143 14.12 -1.78 3.65
CA VAL A 143 14.13 -3.13 3.07
C VAL A 143 15.26 -4.01 3.62
N PRO A 144 16.53 -3.55 3.74
CA PRO A 144 17.60 -4.39 4.30
C PRO A 144 17.42 -4.75 5.77
N LEU A 145 16.54 -4.06 6.48
CA LEU A 145 16.27 -4.27 7.90
C LEU A 145 15.17 -5.32 8.15
N LEU A 146 14.49 -5.76 7.08
CA LEU A 146 13.39 -6.72 7.20
C LEU A 146 13.91 -8.15 7.26
N ASP A 147 13.44 -8.88 8.29
CA ASP A 147 13.63 -10.32 8.43
C ASP A 147 12.26 -11.01 8.36
N ARG A 148 12.28 -12.33 8.30
CA ARG A 148 11.08 -13.18 8.31
C ARG A 148 10.20 -12.93 9.54
N ARG A 149 10.81 -12.46 10.63
CA ARG A 149 10.13 -11.95 11.82
C ARG A 149 10.72 -10.60 12.16
N THR A 150 9.90 -9.57 12.14
CA THR A 150 10.34 -8.21 12.43
C THR A 150 9.32 -7.51 13.29
N SER A 151 9.80 -6.85 14.35
CA SER A 151 9.00 -5.89 15.11
C SER A 151 9.36 -4.50 14.65
N LEU A 152 8.34 -3.70 14.34
CA LEU A 152 8.55 -2.34 13.85
C LEU A 152 7.48 -1.40 14.37
N SER A 153 7.83 -0.12 14.44
CA SER A 153 6.90 0.96 14.77
C SER A 153 6.63 1.77 13.51
N VAL A 154 5.37 2.06 13.26
CA VAL A 154 4.92 2.94 12.17
C VAL A 154 4.17 4.10 12.80
N SER A 155 4.68 5.32 12.63
CA SER A 155 4.03 6.53 13.12
C SER A 155 3.78 7.49 11.98
N VAL A 156 2.66 8.21 12.03
CA VAL A 156 2.29 9.22 11.03
C VAL A 156 1.91 10.50 11.76
N SER A 157 2.49 11.60 11.36
CA SER A 157 2.17 12.93 11.91
C SER A 157 2.49 14.00 10.87
N GLY A 158 1.51 14.86 10.56
CA GLY A 158 1.67 15.93 9.59
C GLY A 158 2.04 15.45 8.19
N GLY A 159 1.55 14.28 7.76
CA GLY A 159 1.87 13.69 6.47
C GLY A 159 3.28 13.07 6.38
N GLU A 160 4.02 13.06 7.48
CA GLU A 160 5.33 12.43 7.57
C GLU A 160 5.19 11.04 8.16
N LEU A 161 5.82 10.06 7.51
CA LEU A 161 5.86 8.68 7.96
C LEU A 161 7.18 8.42 8.68
N TYR A 162 7.09 7.89 9.89
CA TYR A 162 8.24 7.51 10.72
C TYR A 162 8.23 6.01 10.90
N LEU A 163 9.36 5.38 10.61
CA LEU A 163 9.53 3.94 10.69
C LEU A 163 10.73 3.60 11.58
N SER A 164 10.51 2.77 12.59
CA SER A 164 11.58 2.30 13.47
C SER A 164 11.65 0.78 13.43
N ILE A 165 12.84 0.25 13.12
CA ILE A 165 13.13 -1.18 13.08
C ILE A 165 14.42 -1.41 13.87
N GLY A 166 14.34 -2.11 14.99
CA GLY A 166 15.47 -2.24 15.91
C GLY A 166 15.94 -0.88 16.43
N ASP A 167 17.22 -0.60 16.26
CA ASP A 167 17.82 0.69 16.65
C ASP A 167 17.86 1.71 15.49
N ARG A 168 17.27 1.37 14.34
CA ARG A 168 17.25 2.23 13.14
C ARG A 168 15.92 2.97 13.04
N SER A 169 16.00 4.25 12.77
CA SER A 169 14.85 5.11 12.53
C SER A 169 14.96 5.77 11.17
N LEU A 170 13.87 5.72 10.41
CA LEU A 170 13.76 6.29 9.08
C LEU A 170 12.51 7.15 9.03
N SER A 171 12.55 8.20 8.21
CA SER A 171 11.35 9.03 8.00
C SER A 171 11.31 9.54 6.57
N GLY A 172 10.11 9.88 6.12
CA GLY A 172 9.90 10.48 4.82
C GLY A 172 8.45 10.90 4.65
N PRO A 173 8.20 11.87 3.76
CA PRO A 173 6.85 12.35 3.52
C PRO A 173 6.03 11.34 2.74
N VAL A 174 4.72 11.34 2.99
CA VAL A 174 3.72 10.72 2.12
C VAL A 174 3.05 11.86 1.36
N THR A 175 3.27 11.93 0.06
CA THR A 175 2.75 13.01 -0.77
C THR A 175 1.55 12.54 -1.58
N GLU A 176 0.50 13.37 -1.64
CA GLU A 176 -0.71 13.07 -2.39
C GLU A 176 -0.67 13.75 -3.76
N HIS A 177 -1.00 12.97 -4.79
CA HIS A 177 -1.11 13.43 -6.16
C HIS A 177 -2.48 13.04 -6.72
N ARG A 178 -2.90 13.75 -7.77
CA ARG A 178 -4.15 13.47 -8.48
C ARG A 178 -3.87 13.27 -9.97
N ILE A 179 -4.66 12.38 -10.59
CA ILE A 179 -4.59 12.16 -12.04
C ILE A 179 -5.16 13.39 -12.73
N GLU A 180 -4.39 13.95 -13.68
CA GLU A 180 -4.86 15.06 -14.48
C GLU A 180 -5.89 14.58 -15.49
N ILE A 181 -7.03 15.25 -15.51
CA ILE A 181 -8.11 15.02 -16.48
C ILE A 181 -8.05 16.13 -17.49
N THR A 182 -7.67 15.79 -18.70
CA THR A 182 -7.69 16.71 -19.85
C THR A 182 -8.90 16.44 -20.73
#